data_5c9a931b39caac5e1e67d94c7353b273
#
_entry.id   5c9a931b39caac5e1e67d94c7353b273
#
_cell.length_a   1.000
_cell.length_b   1.000
_cell.length_c   1.000
_cell.angle_alpha   90.00
_cell.angle_beta   90.00
_cell.angle_gamma   90.00
#
_symmetry.space_group_name_H-M   'P 1'
#
loop_
_entity.id
_entity.type
_entity.pdbx_description
1 polymer ?
#
loop_
_entity_poly.entity_id
_entity_poly.type
_entity_poly.pdbx_seq_one_letter_code
_entity_poly.pdbx_strand_id
1 'polypeptide(L)' 'MSFSLPSGPLISGAAAAAAALAQGRSREELERMAAFFSLLGEMLGAFALDAPGEGPVIDP' A
#
# COMPACT_ATOMS: atom_id res chain seq x y z
N MET A 1 19.69 -2.37 6.14
CA MET A 1 19.20 -2.16 6.05
C MET A 1 18.40 -1.42 6.64
N SER A 2 18.32 -0.69 6.71
CA SER A 2 17.70 0.13 7.26
C SER A 2 16.43 0.47 6.91
N PHE A 3 16.06 0.38 5.88
CA PHE A 3 14.86 0.78 5.47
C PHE A 3 13.77 0.13 6.12
N SER A 4 13.98 -0.74 6.88
CA SER A 4 12.91 -1.44 7.45
C SER A 4 12.12 -0.68 8.43
N LEU A 5 12.59 0.39 8.95
CA LEU A 5 11.84 1.09 9.91
C LEU A 5 10.52 1.53 9.49
N PRO A 6 10.39 2.22 8.40
CA PRO A 6 9.08 2.65 7.98
C PRO A 6 8.23 1.51 7.51
N SER A 7 8.84 0.42 7.11
CA SER A 7 8.06 -0.65 6.59
C SER A 7 7.34 -1.42 7.65
N GLY A 8 7.85 -1.47 8.86
CA GLY A 8 7.19 -2.20 9.93
C GLY A 8 5.79 -1.72 10.22
N PRO A 9 5.60 -0.45 10.51
CA PRO A 9 4.26 0.06 10.76
C PRO A 9 3.37 -0.02 9.53
N LEU A 10 3.96 0.13 8.36
CA LEU A 10 3.19 0.04 7.14
C LEU A 10 2.65 -1.37 6.96
N ILE A 11 3.47 -2.36 7.16
CA ILE A 11 3.06 -3.74 7.03
C ILE A 11 2.02 -4.09 8.08
N SER A 12 2.23 -3.68 9.30
CA SER A 12 1.29 -3.96 10.37
C SER A 12 -0.04 -3.30 10.10
N GLY A 13 -0.01 -2.06 9.66
CA GLY A 13 -1.24 -1.34 9.36
C GLY A 13 -1.99 -1.97 8.21
N ALA A 14 -1.26 -2.39 7.18
CA ALA A 14 -1.89 -3.03 6.03
C ALA A 14 -2.51 -4.37 6.44
N ALA A 15 -1.84 -5.13 7.28
CA ALA A 15 -2.36 -6.40 7.72
C ALA A 15 -3.62 -6.23 8.56
N ALA A 16 -3.62 -5.25 9.44
CA ALA A 16 -4.77 -4.98 10.27
C ALA A 16 -5.96 -4.52 9.43
N ALA A 17 -5.69 -3.66 8.46
CA ALA A 17 -6.73 -3.18 7.58
C ALA A 17 -7.30 -4.33 6.74
N ALA A 18 -6.43 -5.19 6.24
CA ALA A 18 -6.86 -6.31 5.44
C ALA A 18 -7.74 -7.24 6.25
N ALA A 19 -7.35 -7.52 7.49
CA ALA A 19 -8.14 -8.38 8.34
C ALA A 19 -9.52 -7.78 8.59
N ALA A 20 -9.58 -6.50 8.84
CA ALA A 20 -10.85 -5.84 9.09
C ALA A 20 -11.73 -5.85 7.85
N LEU A 21 -11.14 -5.58 6.69
CA LEU A 21 -11.90 -5.55 5.45
C LEU A 21 -12.36 -6.95 5.04
N ALA A 22 -11.64 -7.97 5.46
CA ALA A 22 -11.97 -9.33 5.06
C ALA A 22 -13.11 -9.93 5.86
N GLN A 23 -13.47 -9.33 6.98
CA GLN A 23 -14.49 -9.92 7.80
C GLN A 23 -15.82 -10.01 7.11
N GLY A 24 -16.42 -11.18 7.13
CA GLY A 24 -17.75 -11.37 6.57
C GLY A 24 -17.82 -11.38 5.06
N ARG A 25 -16.68 -11.39 4.38
CA ARG A 25 -16.71 -11.35 2.92
C ARG A 25 -16.48 -12.72 2.34
N SER A 26 -17.05 -12.97 1.19
CA SER A 26 -16.86 -14.23 0.50
C SER A 26 -15.51 -14.21 -0.20
N ARG A 27 -15.09 -15.39 -0.62
CA ARG A 27 -13.85 -15.51 -1.37
C ARG A 27 -13.89 -14.63 -2.61
N GLU A 28 -14.99 -14.63 -3.31
CA GLU A 28 -15.12 -13.87 -4.52
C GLU A 28 -14.98 -12.39 -4.27
N GLU A 29 -15.60 -11.92 -3.21
CA GLU A 29 -15.48 -10.52 -2.84
C GLU A 29 -14.05 -10.16 -2.47
N LEU A 30 -13.39 -11.04 -1.75
CA LEU A 30 -12.02 -10.80 -1.37
C LEU A 30 -11.11 -10.73 -2.58
N GLU A 31 -11.38 -11.57 -3.56
CA GLU A 31 -10.58 -11.57 -4.78
C GLU A 31 -10.76 -10.27 -5.55
N ARG A 32 -11.98 -9.80 -5.61
CA ARG A 32 -12.23 -8.52 -6.28
C ARG A 32 -11.59 -7.37 -5.53
N MET A 33 -11.69 -7.39 -4.23
CA MET A 33 -11.07 -6.35 -3.42
C MET A 33 -9.56 -6.35 -3.59
N ALA A 34 -8.98 -7.54 -3.62
CA ALA A 34 -7.54 -7.65 -3.80
C ALA A 34 -7.12 -7.06 -5.14
N ALA A 35 -7.88 -7.35 -6.18
CA ALA A 35 -7.58 -6.82 -7.50
C ALA A 35 -7.71 -5.30 -7.52
N PHE A 36 -8.74 -4.78 -6.88
CA PHE A 36 -8.96 -3.34 -6.83
C PHE A 36 -7.79 -2.65 -6.12
N PHE A 37 -7.41 -3.17 -4.97
CA PHE A 37 -6.34 -2.53 -4.21
C PHE A 37 -4.98 -2.69 -4.88
N SER A 38 -4.78 -3.79 -5.60
CA SER A 38 -3.57 -3.96 -6.39
C SER A 38 -3.46 -2.90 -7.45
N LEU A 39 -4.54 -2.69 -8.17
CA LEU A 39 -4.56 -1.67 -9.22
C LEU A 39 -4.39 -0.30 -8.62
N LEU A 40 -5.07 -0.06 -7.52
CA LEU A 40 -4.96 1.22 -6.85
C LEU A 40 -3.53 1.48 -6.43
N GLY A 41 -2.88 0.47 -5.87
CA GLY A 41 -1.50 0.60 -5.45
C GLY A 41 -0.58 0.91 -6.60
N GLU A 42 -0.76 0.23 -7.72
CA GLU A 42 0.05 0.46 -8.89
C GLU A 42 -0.13 1.85 -9.44
N MET A 43 -1.36 2.32 -9.45
CA MET A 43 -1.62 3.65 -9.94
C MET A 43 -1.06 4.73 -9.03
N LEU A 44 -1.17 4.51 -7.74
CA LEU A 44 -0.56 5.45 -6.81
C LEU A 44 0.95 5.49 -7.00
N GLY A 45 1.55 4.34 -7.26
CA GLY A 45 2.98 4.29 -7.54
C GLY A 45 3.34 5.07 -8.78
N ALA A 46 2.51 4.99 -9.80
CA ALA A 46 2.74 5.73 -11.03
C ALA A 46 2.64 7.23 -10.79
N PHE A 47 1.63 7.64 -10.04
CA PHE A 47 1.50 9.05 -9.71
C PHE A 47 2.65 9.53 -8.84
N ALA A 48 3.17 8.67 -8.01
CA ALA A 48 4.29 9.04 -7.15
C ALA A 48 5.52 9.39 -7.97
N LEU A 49 5.69 8.78 -9.13
CA LEU A 49 6.82 9.10 -9.97
C LEU A 49 6.77 10.51 -10.50
N ASP A 50 5.56 11.03 -10.70
CA ASP A 50 5.40 12.37 -11.21
C ASP A 50 5.20 13.39 -10.12
N ALA A 51 5.01 12.99 -8.91
CA ALA A 51 4.75 13.92 -7.84
C ALA A 51 5.99 14.71 -7.51
N PRO A 52 5.85 15.93 -7.06
CA PRO A 52 7.00 16.71 -6.66
C PRO A 52 7.69 16.04 -5.50
N GLY A 53 8.96 15.95 -5.56
CA GLY A 53 9.68 15.28 -4.53
C GLY A 53 9.66 16.02 -3.26
N GLU A 54 9.67 15.32 -2.21
CA GLU A 54 9.74 15.93 -1.05
C GLU A 54 11.02 16.01 -0.83
N GLY A 55 11.49 15.94 -1.25
CA GLY A 55 12.61 15.86 -1.18
C GLY A 55 13.58 15.68 -0.95
N PRO A 56 13.82 15.62 -0.57
CA PRO A 56 14.77 15.53 -0.34
C PRO A 56 15.60 14.91 -0.70
N VAL A 57 15.44 14.63 -0.77
CA VAL A 57 15.82 13.99 -1.06
C VAL A 57 16.80 14.10 -1.74
N ILE A 58 16.98 14.36 -2.01
CA ILE A 58 17.65 14.42 -2.70
C ILE A 58 18.63 14.86 -2.75
N ASP A 59 18.83 15.12 -2.57
CA ASP A 59 19.69 15.61 -2.73
C ASP A 59 20.57 15.54 -2.77
N PRO A 60 20.96 15.51 -2.91
CA PRO A 60 21.93 15.50 -2.91
C PRO A 60 22.36 15.78 -3.01
#